data_5295ac5a3c606f3a8a904b7be34633bc
#
_entry.id   5295ac5a3c606f3a8a904b7be34633bc
#
_cell.length_a   1.000
_cell.length_b   1.000
_cell.length_c   1.000
_cell.angle_alpha   90.00
_cell.angle_beta   90.00
_cell.angle_gamma   90.00
#
_symmetry.space_group_name_H-M   'P 1'
#
loop_
_entity.id
_entity.type
_entity.pdbx_description
1 polymer ?
#
loop_
_entity_poly.entity_id
_entity_poly.type
_entity_poly.pdbx_seq_one_letter_code
_entity_poly.pdbx_strand_id
1 'polypeptide(L)'
;MKNKIIAIFSCIMLITALSACSNTQKQSDSPKTEGTTESSAKNTSTETQASETARKGKIILATTTSTQDSGLLDEILPDFTKKTGWEVDTIAVGTGEALKMGESGEADVLLVHAKAKEEAFIEAGHGLKRFDVMYNDFVVVGPKGKIEKNGDVQATFRTIFDNKDAFVSRGDESGTHTKELSIWKNLNITPGDNPNYISAGQGMGATLLMAEEKKAYTLSDRATWLATKSKTTMNIVCEKDKQLLNYYGVIAVNPEKNSKINAEGAQDFINWILSDDTQKLIGDFGVKEYGESLFTPNAAANK
;
A
#
# COMPACT_ATOMS: atom_id res chain seq x y z
N MET A 1 -18.89 -44.78 26.18
CA MET A 1 -20.01 -45.25 25.35
C MET A 1 -20.29 -44.19 24.32
N LYS A 2 -19.81 -44.42 23.12
CA LYS A 2 -20.50 -44.57 21.82
C LYS A 2 -21.52 -43.44 21.54
N ASN A 3 -21.44 -42.62 20.50
CA ASN A 3 -21.48 -42.97 19.08
C ASN A 3 -20.85 -41.94 18.17
N LYS A 4 -20.15 -42.42 17.15
CA LYS A 4 -19.73 -41.76 15.91
C LYS A 4 -20.95 -41.67 14.97
N ILE A 5 -21.11 -40.54 14.25
CA ILE A 5 -21.87 -40.53 12.99
C ILE A 5 -20.97 -39.87 11.95
N ILE A 6 -20.55 -40.69 11.01
CA ILE A 6 -19.90 -40.36 9.73
C ILE A 6 -21.04 -40.21 8.73
N ALA A 7 -21.05 -39.13 7.98
CA ALA A 7 -21.87 -39.00 6.77
C ALA A 7 -20.96 -38.65 5.59
N ILE A 8 -20.77 -39.67 4.75
CA ILE A 8 -20.16 -39.64 3.42
C ILE A 8 -21.26 -39.28 2.43
N PHE A 9 -21.05 -38.33 1.55
CA PHE A 9 -21.75 -38.20 0.27
C PHE A 9 -20.74 -37.68 -0.75
N SER A 10 -20.30 -38.50 -1.52
CA SER A 10 -20.46 -39.10 -2.83
C SER A 10 -20.55 -38.12 -4.01
N CYS A 11 -19.52 -38.27 -4.87
CA CYS A 11 -19.33 -37.75 -6.21
C CYS A 11 -20.54 -37.88 -7.12
N ILE A 12 -20.78 -36.87 -7.99
CA ILE A 12 -21.28 -37.11 -9.32
C ILE A 12 -20.46 -36.28 -10.31
N MET A 13 -19.66 -36.98 -11.12
CA MET A 13 -19.10 -36.54 -12.39
C MET A 13 -20.22 -36.50 -13.43
N LEU A 14 -20.27 -35.47 -14.24
CA LEU A 14 -20.90 -35.52 -15.54
C LEU A 14 -19.96 -34.96 -16.60
N ILE A 15 -19.45 -35.89 -17.39
CA ILE A 15 -18.72 -35.69 -18.65
C ILE A 15 -19.76 -35.62 -19.76
N THR A 16 -19.72 -34.59 -20.60
CA THR A 16 -20.22 -34.69 -21.96
C THR A 16 -19.28 -34.03 -22.94
N ALA A 17 -19.02 -34.80 -23.97
CA ALA A 17 -17.98 -34.66 -24.97
C ALA A 17 -18.46 -33.88 -26.22
N LEU A 18 -17.45 -33.31 -26.90
CA LEU A 18 -17.22 -33.21 -28.34
C LEU A 18 -18.35 -32.84 -29.31
N SER A 19 -18.10 -31.81 -30.11
CA SER A 19 -18.21 -31.96 -31.58
C SER A 19 -17.31 -30.93 -32.28
N ALA A 20 -16.42 -31.46 -33.10
CA ALA A 20 -15.61 -30.80 -34.11
C ALA A 20 -16.35 -30.81 -35.47
N CYS A 21 -16.16 -29.78 -36.29
CA CYS A 21 -16.23 -29.80 -37.76
C CYS A 21 -15.52 -28.55 -38.26
N SER A 22 -14.46 -28.66 -38.85
CA SER A 22 -13.70 -28.85 -40.05
C SER A 22 -14.28 -28.20 -41.32
N ASN A 23 -13.32 -27.51 -41.99
CA ASN A 23 -13.17 -27.26 -43.46
C ASN A 23 -13.87 -26.02 -44.03
N THR A 24 -13.26 -25.19 -44.91
CA THR A 24 -12.53 -25.50 -46.17
C THR A 24 -11.82 -24.26 -46.67
N GLN A 25 -10.60 -24.44 -47.20
CA GLN A 25 -9.84 -23.51 -48.05
C GLN A 25 -10.59 -23.19 -49.34
N LYS A 26 -10.42 -21.98 -49.88
CA LYS A 26 -10.32 -21.75 -51.32
C LYS A 26 -9.41 -20.57 -51.64
N GLN A 27 -8.40 -20.90 -52.41
CA GLN A 27 -7.39 -20.13 -53.07
C GLN A 27 -7.94 -19.72 -54.47
N SER A 28 -7.68 -18.49 -54.91
CA SER A 28 -7.46 -18.18 -56.35
C SER A 28 -6.97 -16.73 -56.53
N ASP A 29 -5.75 -16.60 -56.92
CA ASP A 29 -5.19 -15.99 -58.11
C ASP A 29 -5.35 -14.48 -58.36
N SER A 30 -4.16 -13.89 -58.52
CA SER A 30 -3.89 -12.58 -59.14
C SER A 30 -4.22 -12.52 -60.63
N PRO A 31 -4.36 -11.30 -61.22
CA PRO A 31 -3.14 -10.84 -61.95
C PRO A 31 -2.84 -9.34 -61.81
N LYS A 32 -1.58 -9.07 -62.14
CA LYS A 32 -0.90 -7.78 -62.37
C LYS A 32 -1.63 -6.88 -63.38
N THR A 33 -1.51 -5.56 -63.19
CA THR A 33 -1.16 -4.63 -64.30
C THR A 33 -0.55 -3.35 -63.73
N GLU A 34 0.52 -2.90 -64.42
CA GLU A 34 1.36 -1.71 -64.21
C GLU A 34 0.64 -0.41 -64.58
N GLY A 35 1.17 0.71 -64.05
CA GLY A 35 0.98 2.01 -64.71
C GLY A 35 1.04 3.23 -63.78
N THR A 36 2.22 3.74 -63.50
CA THR A 36 2.79 5.08 -63.81
C THR A 36 2.21 6.36 -63.11
N THR A 37 3.15 7.05 -62.47
CA THR A 37 3.52 8.49 -62.39
C THR A 37 2.78 9.46 -61.47
N GLU A 38 3.62 10.00 -60.53
CA GLU A 38 3.83 11.40 -60.10
C GLU A 38 2.67 12.21 -59.50
N SER A 39 2.80 12.62 -58.27
CA SER A 39 3.09 14.02 -57.94
C SER A 39 3.31 14.23 -56.44
N SER A 40 4.36 14.95 -56.18
CA SER A 40 4.88 15.49 -54.92
C SER A 40 3.83 16.30 -54.15
N ALA A 41 3.64 16.02 -52.86
CA ALA A 41 3.22 17.02 -51.87
C ALA A 41 3.87 16.67 -50.52
N LYS A 42 4.88 17.47 -50.21
CA LYS A 42 5.67 17.45 -48.99
C LYS A 42 4.79 18.03 -47.87
N ASN A 43 4.13 17.21 -47.09
CA ASN A 43 3.59 17.62 -45.80
C ASN A 43 4.57 17.21 -44.72
N THR A 44 5.32 18.20 -44.25
CA THR A 44 6.16 18.11 -43.06
C THR A 44 5.24 18.22 -41.85
N SER A 45 4.71 17.10 -41.42
CA SER A 45 4.14 16.96 -40.09
C SER A 45 5.32 16.72 -39.15
N THR A 46 5.69 17.73 -38.39
CA THR A 46 6.59 17.59 -37.26
C THR A 46 5.78 16.87 -36.15
N GLU A 47 5.73 15.57 -36.24
CA GLU A 47 5.36 14.75 -35.10
C GLU A 47 6.50 14.85 -34.09
N THR A 48 6.22 15.51 -32.98
CA THR A 48 7.05 15.45 -31.78
C THR A 48 6.99 13.99 -31.30
N GLN A 49 7.95 13.18 -31.73
CA GLN A 49 8.20 11.86 -31.15
C GLN A 49 8.55 12.08 -29.67
N ALA A 50 7.58 11.88 -28.81
CA ALA A 50 7.88 11.57 -27.42
C ALA A 50 8.73 10.30 -27.45
N SER A 51 10.02 10.41 -27.09
CA SER A 51 10.93 9.29 -26.96
C SER A 51 10.31 8.29 -25.98
N GLU A 52 9.73 7.20 -26.48
CA GLU A 52 9.38 6.06 -25.63
C GLU A 52 10.68 5.53 -25.03
N THR A 53 10.79 5.61 -23.73
CA THR A 53 11.92 5.05 -22.99
C THR A 53 11.96 3.53 -23.25
N ALA A 54 13.09 3.02 -23.72
CA ALA A 54 13.25 1.60 -24.01
C ALA A 54 12.96 0.77 -22.75
N ARG A 55 12.23 -0.33 -22.91
CA ARG A 55 11.93 -1.25 -21.79
C ARG A 55 13.22 -1.87 -21.27
N LYS A 56 13.47 -1.74 -19.95
CA LYS A 56 14.66 -2.25 -19.26
C LYS A 56 14.43 -3.61 -18.60
N GLY A 57 13.18 -3.95 -18.28
CA GLY A 57 12.82 -5.16 -17.54
C GLY A 57 11.94 -4.85 -16.34
N LYS A 58 12.06 -5.66 -15.27
CA LYS A 58 11.23 -5.56 -14.09
C LYS A 58 12.05 -5.41 -12.82
N ILE A 59 11.43 -4.75 -11.82
CA ILE A 59 11.87 -4.76 -10.42
C ILE A 59 10.76 -5.29 -9.53
N ILE A 60 11.12 -5.92 -8.42
CA ILE A 60 10.18 -6.39 -7.40
C ILE A 60 10.21 -5.40 -6.24
N LEU A 61 9.08 -4.71 -6.05
CA LEU A 61 8.84 -3.81 -4.92
C LEU A 61 8.07 -4.55 -3.83
N ALA A 62 8.70 -4.84 -2.70
CA ALA A 62 7.97 -5.30 -1.53
C ALA A 62 7.52 -4.09 -0.67
N THR A 63 6.23 -4.07 -0.36
CA THR A 63 5.61 -2.98 0.41
C THR A 63 4.56 -3.52 1.38
N THR A 64 3.79 -2.62 2.01
CA THR A 64 2.74 -3.05 2.94
C THR A 64 1.35 -3.03 2.28
N THR A 65 0.45 -3.89 2.78
CA THR A 65 -0.94 -3.90 2.33
C THR A 65 -1.59 -2.53 2.49
N SER A 66 -1.31 -1.81 3.58
CA SER A 66 -1.84 -0.46 3.78
C SER A 66 -1.31 0.57 2.78
N THR A 67 -0.07 0.40 2.29
CA THR A 67 0.48 1.25 1.22
C THR A 67 -0.23 0.97 -0.10
N GLN A 68 -0.41 -0.30 -0.46
CA GLN A 68 -1.13 -0.69 -1.67
C GLN A 68 -2.60 -0.26 -1.60
N ASP A 69 -3.28 -0.53 -0.49
CA ASP A 69 -4.70 -0.22 -0.29
C ASP A 69 -5.00 1.30 -0.29
N SER A 70 -3.98 2.14 -0.07
CA SER A 70 -4.13 3.59 -0.19
C SER A 70 -4.37 4.07 -1.62
N GLY A 71 -3.99 3.27 -2.64
CA GLY A 71 -4.04 3.62 -4.05
C GLY A 71 -2.90 4.51 -4.53
N LEU A 72 -1.98 4.94 -3.65
CA LEU A 72 -0.87 5.83 -4.02
C LEU A 72 0.01 5.22 -5.11
N LEU A 73 0.37 3.93 -4.96
CA LEU A 73 1.26 3.27 -5.92
C LEU A 73 0.63 3.16 -7.30
N ASP A 74 -0.66 2.89 -7.38
CA ASP A 74 -1.39 2.80 -8.66
C ASP A 74 -1.39 4.15 -9.40
N GLU A 75 -1.40 5.27 -8.67
CA GLU A 75 -1.33 6.62 -9.23
C GLU A 75 0.09 7.00 -9.69
N ILE A 76 1.13 6.66 -8.91
CA ILE A 76 2.48 7.18 -9.18
C ILE A 76 3.38 6.24 -9.99
N LEU A 77 3.24 4.90 -9.90
CA LEU A 77 4.11 3.95 -10.60
C LEU A 77 4.09 4.06 -12.14
N PRO A 78 2.99 4.45 -12.81
CA PRO A 78 3.01 4.71 -14.24
C PRO A 78 4.02 5.79 -14.66
N ASP A 79 4.26 6.82 -13.82
CA ASP A 79 5.29 7.83 -14.06
C ASP A 79 6.70 7.23 -13.98
N PHE A 80 6.96 6.35 -13.02
CA PHE A 80 8.22 5.62 -12.91
C PHE A 80 8.52 4.82 -14.18
N THR A 81 7.56 3.98 -14.59
CA THR A 81 7.71 3.15 -15.79
C THR A 81 7.95 3.99 -17.03
N LYS A 82 7.22 5.08 -17.20
CA LYS A 82 7.38 6.01 -18.33
C LYS A 82 8.75 6.68 -18.33
N LYS A 83 9.26 7.10 -17.18
CA LYS A 83 10.54 7.82 -17.08
C LYS A 83 11.75 6.92 -17.19
N THR A 84 11.66 5.69 -16.69
CA THR A 84 12.82 4.81 -16.52
C THR A 84 12.86 3.60 -17.46
N GLY A 85 11.70 3.15 -17.95
CA GLY A 85 11.54 1.92 -18.72
C GLY A 85 11.45 0.65 -17.88
N TRP A 86 11.57 0.74 -16.54
CA TRP A 86 11.34 -0.39 -15.63
C TRP A 86 9.84 -0.61 -15.38
N GLU A 87 9.41 -1.86 -15.41
CA GLU A 87 8.12 -2.28 -14.87
C GLU A 87 8.28 -2.61 -13.38
N VAL A 88 7.22 -2.42 -12.58
CA VAL A 88 7.24 -2.71 -11.14
C VAL A 88 6.25 -3.82 -10.84
N ASP A 89 6.75 -4.95 -10.35
CA ASP A 89 5.93 -6.01 -9.75
C ASP A 89 5.81 -5.72 -8.25
N THR A 90 4.65 -5.24 -7.81
CA THR A 90 4.41 -4.87 -6.41
C THR A 90 3.90 -6.07 -5.62
N ILE A 91 4.54 -6.38 -4.50
CA ILE A 91 4.12 -7.41 -3.55
C ILE A 91 3.77 -6.73 -2.23
N ALA A 92 2.48 -6.71 -1.91
CA ALA A 92 1.94 -6.06 -0.73
C ALA A 92 1.66 -7.09 0.39
N VAL A 93 2.44 -7.01 1.46
CA VAL A 93 2.38 -7.93 2.61
C VAL A 93 2.52 -7.15 3.93
N GLY A 94 2.64 -7.81 5.06
CA GLY A 94 3.02 -7.12 6.32
C GLY A 94 4.47 -6.66 6.29
N THR A 95 4.82 -5.58 7.03
CA THR A 95 6.20 -5.06 7.06
C THR A 95 7.24 -6.14 7.38
N GLY A 96 6.95 -7.04 8.33
CA GLY A 96 7.87 -8.11 8.68
C GLY A 96 8.13 -9.09 7.53
N GLU A 97 7.11 -9.40 6.75
CA GLU A 97 7.22 -10.28 5.58
C GLU A 97 7.93 -9.57 4.42
N ALA A 98 7.64 -8.29 4.17
CA ALA A 98 8.36 -7.48 3.18
C ALA A 98 9.88 -7.45 3.47
N LEU A 99 10.27 -7.27 4.74
CA LEU A 99 11.68 -7.32 5.15
C LEU A 99 12.29 -8.71 4.92
N LYS A 100 11.57 -9.80 5.22
CA LYS A 100 12.05 -11.16 4.94
C LYS A 100 12.24 -11.44 3.45
N MET A 101 11.36 -10.89 2.59
CA MET A 101 11.56 -10.96 1.14
C MET A 101 12.87 -10.27 0.71
N GLY A 102 13.21 -9.14 1.34
CA GLY A 102 14.51 -8.50 1.14
C GLY A 102 15.67 -9.36 1.66
N GLU A 103 15.52 -10.00 2.83
CA GLU A 103 16.53 -10.91 3.40
C GLU A 103 16.79 -12.14 2.51
N SER A 104 15.74 -12.72 1.92
CA SER A 104 15.83 -13.87 1.01
C SER A 104 16.21 -13.49 -0.42
N GLY A 105 16.23 -12.19 -0.77
CA GLY A 105 16.49 -11.70 -2.12
C GLY A 105 15.35 -11.93 -3.09
N GLU A 106 14.13 -11.95 -2.59
CA GLU A 106 12.89 -12.04 -3.37
C GLU A 106 12.29 -10.66 -3.69
N ALA A 107 12.92 -9.58 -3.22
CA ALA A 107 12.59 -8.21 -3.54
C ALA A 107 13.86 -7.42 -3.85
N ASP A 108 13.76 -6.46 -4.80
CA ASP A 108 14.86 -5.58 -5.18
C ASP A 108 14.87 -4.30 -4.33
N VAL A 109 13.69 -3.81 -3.99
CA VAL A 109 13.47 -2.58 -3.24
C VAL A 109 12.30 -2.73 -2.27
N LEU A 110 12.43 -2.09 -1.11
CA LEU A 110 11.42 -2.09 -0.06
C LEU A 110 10.87 -0.67 0.11
N LEU A 111 9.54 -0.53 0.23
CA LEU A 111 8.86 0.71 0.64
C LEU A 111 7.96 0.38 1.83
N VAL A 112 8.45 0.65 3.03
CA VAL A 112 7.84 0.22 4.30
C VAL A 112 7.85 1.33 5.35
N HIS A 113 7.23 1.10 6.52
CA HIS A 113 7.03 2.15 7.53
C HIS A 113 7.17 1.64 8.97
N ALA A 114 8.23 0.86 9.24
CA ALA A 114 8.58 0.41 10.60
C ALA A 114 10.07 0.70 10.87
N LYS A 115 10.43 1.97 11.03
CA LYS A 115 11.79 2.50 11.06
C LYS A 115 12.77 1.65 11.85
N ALA A 116 12.43 1.24 13.08
CA ALA A 116 13.32 0.43 13.90
C ALA A 116 13.64 -0.95 13.29
N LYS A 117 12.66 -1.58 12.60
CA LYS A 117 12.88 -2.84 11.90
C LYS A 117 13.68 -2.63 10.62
N GLU A 118 13.48 -1.51 9.94
CA GLU A 118 14.21 -1.11 8.74
C GLU A 118 15.69 -0.85 9.05
N GLU A 119 15.96 -0.16 10.16
CA GLU A 119 17.33 0.07 10.66
C GLU A 119 18.02 -1.24 11.03
N ALA A 120 17.33 -2.15 11.74
CA ALA A 120 17.88 -3.48 12.07
C ALA A 120 18.17 -4.32 10.80
N PHE A 121 17.32 -4.23 9.77
CA PHE A 121 17.53 -4.88 8.47
C PHE A 121 18.82 -4.38 7.78
N ILE A 122 19.09 -3.08 7.85
CA ILE A 122 20.31 -2.46 7.31
C ILE A 122 21.53 -2.86 8.15
N GLU A 123 21.44 -2.79 9.48
CA GLU A 123 22.53 -3.20 10.38
C GLU A 123 22.94 -4.65 10.18
N ALA A 124 21.98 -5.54 9.84
CA ALA A 124 22.25 -6.93 9.46
C ALA A 124 22.86 -7.07 8.05
N GLY A 125 23.03 -5.97 7.31
CA GLY A 125 23.64 -5.93 5.98
C GLY A 125 22.72 -6.40 4.85
N HIS A 126 21.41 -6.53 5.08
CA HIS A 126 20.45 -6.94 4.04
C HIS A 126 20.02 -5.78 3.15
N GLY A 127 20.06 -4.55 3.62
CA GLY A 127 19.77 -3.34 2.88
C GLY A 127 20.98 -2.41 2.82
N LEU A 128 21.03 -1.52 1.81
CA LEU A 128 22.12 -0.58 1.62
C LEU A 128 21.98 0.65 2.52
N LYS A 129 20.90 1.42 2.33
CA LYS A 129 20.62 2.65 3.07
C LYS A 129 19.10 2.89 3.07
N ARG A 130 18.58 3.39 4.20
CA ARG A 130 17.22 3.89 4.30
C ARG A 130 17.15 5.35 3.89
N PHE A 131 16.16 5.71 3.09
CA PHE A 131 15.81 7.09 2.80
C PHE A 131 14.37 7.37 3.25
N ASP A 132 14.15 8.53 3.86
CA ASP A 132 12.80 9.01 4.13
C ASP A 132 12.11 9.42 2.81
N VAL A 133 10.86 8.98 2.61
CA VAL A 133 10.11 9.24 1.38
C VAL A 133 8.95 10.19 1.65
N MET A 134 8.11 9.83 2.60
CA MET A 134 6.88 10.52 2.94
C MET A 134 6.44 10.11 4.34
N TYR A 135 5.42 10.77 4.85
CA TYR A 135 4.67 10.28 6.00
C TYR A 135 3.17 10.50 5.79
N ASN A 136 2.36 9.66 6.40
CA ASN A 136 0.96 9.92 6.66
C ASN A 136 0.75 9.97 8.19
N ASP A 137 -0.48 10.13 8.62
CA ASP A 137 -0.80 10.11 10.03
C ASP A 137 -1.95 9.14 10.35
N PHE A 138 -1.96 8.79 11.62
CA PHE A 138 -3.12 8.15 12.23
C PHE A 138 -4.01 9.20 12.89
N VAL A 139 -5.27 8.85 13.03
CA VAL A 139 -6.27 9.65 13.75
C VAL A 139 -6.99 8.76 14.76
N VAL A 140 -7.35 9.31 15.90
CA VAL A 140 -8.29 8.64 16.81
C VAL A 140 -9.68 9.13 16.48
N VAL A 141 -10.56 8.21 16.17
CA VAL A 141 -11.97 8.50 15.87
C VAL A 141 -12.88 7.87 16.89
N GLY A 142 -14.05 8.48 17.09
CA GLY A 142 -15.01 8.00 18.07
C GLY A 142 -16.32 8.79 18.10
N PRO A 143 -17.20 8.49 19.05
CA PRO A 143 -18.51 9.13 19.18
C PRO A 143 -18.40 10.65 19.37
N LYS A 144 -19.32 11.40 18.74
CA LYS A 144 -19.41 12.84 18.88
C LYS A 144 -19.69 13.27 20.33
N GLY A 145 -19.02 14.35 20.77
CA GLY A 145 -19.37 15.08 22.00
C GLY A 145 -18.95 14.44 23.32
N LYS A 146 -18.19 13.32 23.29
CA LYS A 146 -17.65 12.70 24.50
C LYS A 146 -16.22 13.18 24.80
N ILE A 147 -15.35 13.20 23.80
CA ILE A 147 -14.00 13.74 23.89
C ILE A 147 -13.90 14.87 22.88
N GLU A 148 -13.48 16.05 23.32
CA GLU A 148 -13.21 17.17 22.43
C GLU A 148 -11.97 16.91 21.60
N LYS A 149 -12.01 17.35 20.33
CA LYS A 149 -10.88 17.19 19.40
C LYS A 149 -9.64 17.89 19.94
N ASN A 150 -8.53 17.14 20.01
CA ASN A 150 -7.26 17.62 20.54
C ASN A 150 -6.06 17.08 19.76
N GLY A 151 -4.85 17.45 20.19
CA GLY A 151 -3.56 17.02 19.61
C GLY A 151 -2.69 16.25 20.61
N ASP A 152 -3.26 15.61 21.62
CA ASP A 152 -2.55 14.81 22.62
C ASP A 152 -3.11 13.39 22.62
N VAL A 153 -2.44 12.48 21.94
CA VAL A 153 -2.89 11.09 21.81
C VAL A 153 -2.78 10.34 23.13
N GLN A 154 -1.79 10.67 23.97
CA GLN A 154 -1.64 10.01 25.26
C GLN A 154 -2.77 10.39 26.20
N ALA A 155 -3.10 11.69 26.29
CA ALA A 155 -4.25 12.15 27.08
C ALA A 155 -5.56 11.54 26.58
N THR A 156 -5.73 11.45 25.26
CA THR A 156 -6.93 10.83 24.65
C THR A 156 -7.07 9.36 25.02
N PHE A 157 -6.00 8.56 24.85
CA PHE A 157 -6.00 7.13 25.16
C PHE A 157 -6.21 6.89 26.65
N ARG A 158 -5.57 7.69 27.52
CA ARG A 158 -5.78 7.62 28.99
C ARG A 158 -7.23 7.93 29.35
N THR A 159 -7.81 8.97 28.78
CA THR A 159 -9.22 9.32 29.04
C THR A 159 -10.16 8.18 28.64
N ILE A 160 -9.95 7.57 27.47
CA ILE A 160 -10.74 6.41 27.01
C ILE A 160 -10.63 5.25 28.01
N PHE A 161 -9.41 4.98 28.51
CA PHE A 161 -9.16 3.88 29.44
C PHE A 161 -9.78 4.15 30.82
N ASP A 162 -9.56 5.33 31.39
CA ASP A 162 -10.02 5.71 32.73
C ASP A 162 -11.56 5.75 32.81
N ASN A 163 -12.21 6.20 31.72
CA ASN A 163 -13.67 6.19 31.60
C ASN A 163 -14.26 4.80 31.34
N LYS A 164 -13.39 3.80 31.02
CA LYS A 164 -13.82 2.48 30.51
C LYS A 164 -14.67 2.59 29.25
N ASP A 165 -14.40 3.61 28.44
CA ASP A 165 -15.06 3.73 27.15
C ASP A 165 -14.69 2.55 26.24
N ALA A 166 -15.59 2.17 25.33
CA ALA A 166 -15.33 1.11 24.38
C ALA A 166 -14.24 1.53 23.38
N PHE A 167 -13.30 0.63 23.14
CA PHE A 167 -12.24 0.80 22.14
C PHE A 167 -12.16 -0.44 21.25
N VAL A 168 -12.21 -0.25 19.94
CA VAL A 168 -12.04 -1.32 18.94
C VAL A 168 -10.65 -1.23 18.37
N SER A 169 -9.84 -2.24 18.68
CA SER A 169 -8.52 -2.46 18.10
C SER A 169 -8.62 -3.25 16.80
N ARG A 170 -7.75 -3.00 15.85
CA ARG A 170 -7.62 -3.89 14.68
C ARG A 170 -7.28 -5.32 15.08
N GLY A 171 -6.38 -5.51 16.04
CA GLY A 171 -6.05 -6.82 16.60
C GLY A 171 -5.47 -7.83 15.63
N ASP A 172 -4.82 -7.37 14.53
CA ASP A 172 -4.41 -8.17 13.37
C ASP A 172 -2.91 -8.08 13.07
N GLU A 173 -2.11 -7.59 14.03
CA GLU A 173 -0.66 -7.37 13.91
C GLU A 173 -0.23 -6.39 12.79
N SER A 174 -1.16 -5.64 12.21
CA SER A 174 -0.90 -4.60 11.23
C SER A 174 -0.11 -3.42 11.78
N GLY A 175 0.30 -2.52 10.89
CA GLY A 175 0.95 -1.25 11.27
C GLY A 175 0.09 -0.39 12.20
N THR A 176 -1.23 -0.34 11.98
CA THR A 176 -2.19 0.36 12.85
C THR A 176 -2.27 -0.28 14.23
N HIS A 177 -2.37 -1.62 14.31
CA HIS A 177 -2.37 -2.36 15.57
C HIS A 177 -1.03 -2.17 16.32
N THR A 178 0.09 -2.26 15.61
CA THR A 178 1.42 -2.00 16.20
C THR A 178 1.54 -0.57 16.76
N LYS A 179 1.02 0.43 16.04
CA LYS A 179 0.99 1.83 16.48
C LYS A 179 0.13 2.00 17.73
N GLU A 180 -1.07 1.44 17.74
CA GLU A 180 -1.98 1.44 18.88
C GLU A 180 -1.30 0.87 20.14
N LEU A 181 -0.74 -0.35 20.03
CA LEU A 181 -0.06 -1.01 21.14
C LEU A 181 1.13 -0.20 21.66
N SER A 182 1.85 0.51 20.77
CA SER A 182 2.95 1.39 21.18
C SER A 182 2.46 2.58 22.03
N ILE A 183 1.28 3.14 21.74
CA ILE A 183 0.70 4.23 22.51
C ILE A 183 0.26 3.73 23.90
N TRP A 184 -0.42 2.59 23.98
CA TRP A 184 -0.79 1.95 25.25
C TRP A 184 0.45 1.64 26.10
N LYS A 185 1.51 1.10 25.48
CA LYS A 185 2.77 0.81 26.16
C LYS A 185 3.43 2.06 26.72
N ASN A 186 3.44 3.16 25.99
CA ASN A 186 4.02 4.43 26.44
C ASN A 186 3.27 5.01 27.66
N LEU A 187 2.01 4.64 27.82
CA LEU A 187 1.18 5.00 28.99
C LEU A 187 1.32 4.02 30.14
N ASN A 188 2.08 2.91 29.98
CA ASN A 188 2.13 1.78 30.89
C ASN A 188 0.71 1.19 31.17
N ILE A 189 -0.13 1.13 30.15
CA ILE A 189 -1.47 0.58 30.20
C ILE A 189 -1.52 -0.75 29.43
N THR A 190 -2.13 -1.76 30.02
CA THR A 190 -2.53 -3.00 29.36
C THR A 190 -3.95 -2.81 28.84
N PRO A 191 -4.18 -2.67 27.52
CA PRO A 191 -5.52 -2.32 27.01
C PRO A 191 -6.60 -3.35 27.38
N GLY A 192 -6.22 -4.64 27.51
CA GLY A 192 -7.13 -5.71 27.95
C GLY A 192 -7.67 -5.58 29.37
N ASP A 193 -7.11 -4.70 30.21
CA ASP A 193 -7.65 -4.40 31.54
C ASP A 193 -8.93 -3.50 31.44
N ASN A 194 -9.19 -2.90 30.28
CA ASN A 194 -10.47 -2.28 29.99
C ASN A 194 -11.47 -3.36 29.51
N PRO A 195 -12.55 -3.64 30.24
CA PRO A 195 -13.51 -4.69 29.85
C PRO A 195 -14.24 -4.41 28.53
N ASN A 196 -14.16 -3.18 28.02
CA ASN A 196 -14.76 -2.75 26.77
C ASN A 196 -13.74 -2.61 25.63
N TYR A 197 -12.53 -3.18 25.81
CA TYR A 197 -11.54 -3.31 24.73
C TYR A 197 -11.88 -4.52 23.86
N ILE A 198 -12.02 -4.28 22.54
CA ILE A 198 -12.49 -5.27 21.58
C ILE A 198 -11.42 -5.43 20.50
N SER A 199 -10.94 -6.65 20.29
CA SER A 199 -10.06 -6.99 19.14
C SER A 199 -10.93 -7.39 17.95
N ALA A 200 -10.87 -6.63 16.86
CA ALA A 200 -11.68 -6.89 15.66
C ALA A 200 -11.14 -8.05 14.82
N GLY A 201 -9.82 -8.23 14.77
CA GLY A 201 -9.17 -9.20 13.90
C GLY A 201 -9.42 -8.96 12.40
N GLN A 202 -9.65 -7.69 11.99
CA GLN A 202 -10.11 -7.34 10.66
C GLN A 202 -9.36 -6.12 10.09
N GLY A 203 -9.52 -5.88 8.78
CA GLY A 203 -8.99 -4.69 8.10
C GLY A 203 -9.60 -3.39 8.62
N MET A 204 -8.92 -2.26 8.34
CA MET A 204 -9.26 -0.97 8.97
C MET A 204 -10.68 -0.48 8.66
N GLY A 205 -11.15 -0.64 7.43
CA GLY A 205 -12.52 -0.25 7.06
C GLY A 205 -13.58 -0.98 7.87
N ALA A 206 -13.43 -2.31 8.04
CA ALA A 206 -14.34 -3.12 8.87
C ALA A 206 -14.24 -2.76 10.36
N THR A 207 -13.02 -2.46 10.84
CA THR A 207 -12.79 -1.99 12.21
C THR A 207 -13.51 -0.67 12.49
N LEU A 208 -13.47 0.29 11.54
CA LEU A 208 -14.21 1.56 11.65
C LEU A 208 -15.72 1.35 11.73
N LEU A 209 -16.28 0.46 10.90
CA LEU A 209 -17.72 0.16 10.94
C LEU A 209 -18.13 -0.54 12.25
N MET A 210 -17.29 -1.43 12.77
CA MET A 210 -17.49 -2.05 14.07
C MET A 210 -17.43 -1.00 15.21
N ALA A 211 -16.49 -0.05 15.14
CA ALA A 211 -16.39 1.03 16.12
C ALA A 211 -17.65 1.92 16.12
N GLU A 212 -18.20 2.25 14.94
CA GLU A 212 -19.47 2.95 14.79
C GLU A 212 -20.61 2.19 15.47
N GLU A 213 -20.77 0.89 15.14
CA GLU A 213 -21.82 0.04 15.72
C GLU A 213 -21.74 -0.03 17.26
N LYS A 214 -20.53 -0.17 17.78
CA LYS A 214 -20.26 -0.27 19.23
C LYS A 214 -20.25 1.10 19.93
N LYS A 215 -20.36 2.20 19.21
CA LYS A 215 -20.15 3.57 19.72
C LYS A 215 -18.79 3.69 20.44
N ALA A 216 -17.78 3.08 19.86
CA ALA A 216 -16.44 2.93 20.40
C ALA A 216 -15.45 3.91 19.77
N TYR A 217 -14.32 4.07 20.42
CA TYR A 217 -13.15 4.71 19.83
C TYR A 217 -12.31 3.70 19.05
N THR A 218 -11.53 4.17 18.08
CA THR A 218 -10.54 3.37 17.36
C THR A 218 -9.43 4.25 16.81
N LEU A 219 -8.25 3.66 16.59
CA LEU A 219 -7.16 4.26 15.83
C LEU A 219 -7.31 3.86 14.36
N SER A 220 -7.23 4.82 13.45
CA SER A 220 -7.26 4.59 12.01
C SER A 220 -6.17 5.38 11.30
N ASP A 221 -5.65 4.89 10.18
CA ASP A 221 -4.98 5.76 9.23
C ASP A 221 -5.99 6.77 8.65
N ARG A 222 -5.50 7.98 8.32
CA ARG A 222 -6.34 9.08 7.83
C ARG A 222 -7.05 8.73 6.53
N ALA A 223 -6.36 8.03 5.61
CA ALA A 223 -6.91 7.71 4.29
C ALA A 223 -8.15 6.81 4.42
N THR A 224 -8.06 5.72 5.20
CA THR A 224 -9.19 4.83 5.43
C THR A 224 -10.34 5.55 6.18
N TRP A 225 -10.00 6.43 7.14
CA TRP A 225 -11.00 7.27 7.78
C TRP A 225 -11.74 8.15 6.76
N LEU A 226 -11.03 8.87 5.89
CA LEU A 226 -11.63 9.76 4.89
C LEU A 226 -12.52 8.99 3.90
N ALA A 227 -12.07 7.82 3.45
CA ALA A 227 -12.87 6.95 2.57
C ALA A 227 -14.13 6.39 3.25
N THR A 228 -14.14 6.30 4.57
CA THR A 228 -15.22 5.65 5.34
C THR A 228 -16.11 6.68 6.06
N LYS A 229 -15.66 7.91 6.27
CA LYS A 229 -16.34 8.91 7.13
C LYS A 229 -17.80 9.18 6.75
N SER A 230 -18.15 9.09 5.47
CA SER A 230 -19.53 9.26 4.99
C SER A 230 -20.49 8.14 5.41
N LYS A 231 -19.95 6.99 5.87
CA LYS A 231 -20.69 5.81 6.33
C LYS A 231 -20.80 5.75 7.85
N THR A 232 -20.30 6.76 8.57
CA THR A 232 -20.27 6.78 10.03
C THR A 232 -20.75 8.12 10.57
N THR A 233 -21.15 8.15 11.84
CA THR A 233 -21.46 9.38 12.59
C THR A 233 -20.32 9.83 13.50
N MET A 234 -19.22 9.05 13.54
CA MET A 234 -18.02 9.35 14.32
C MET A 234 -17.32 10.63 13.84
N ASN A 235 -16.45 11.15 14.69
CA ASN A 235 -15.57 12.27 14.38
C ASN A 235 -14.13 11.93 14.77
N ILE A 236 -13.17 12.67 14.21
CA ILE A 236 -11.82 12.71 14.74
C ILE A 236 -11.86 13.37 16.11
N VAL A 237 -11.33 12.67 17.12
CA VAL A 237 -11.17 13.18 18.49
C VAL A 237 -9.71 13.48 18.85
N CYS A 238 -8.74 12.87 18.13
CA CYS A 238 -7.34 13.26 18.23
C CYS A 238 -6.63 13.15 16.88
N GLU A 239 -5.84 14.16 16.54
CA GLU A 239 -4.99 14.22 15.36
C GLU A 239 -3.80 15.15 15.57
N LYS A 240 -2.84 15.16 14.63
CA LYS A 240 -1.69 16.10 14.62
C LYS A 240 -0.72 15.93 15.79
N ASP A 241 -0.80 14.85 16.54
CA ASP A 241 0.23 14.46 17.48
C ASP A 241 1.43 13.84 16.73
N LYS A 242 2.65 14.18 17.13
CA LYS A 242 3.87 13.61 16.54
C LYS A 242 3.94 12.08 16.66
N GLN A 243 3.35 11.51 17.71
CA GLN A 243 3.28 10.06 17.90
C GLN A 243 2.34 9.37 16.91
N LEU A 244 1.44 10.13 16.28
CA LEU A 244 0.53 9.62 15.25
C LEU A 244 1.17 9.62 13.85
N LEU A 245 2.35 10.21 13.66
CA LEU A 245 3.03 10.20 12.38
C LEU A 245 3.54 8.80 12.03
N ASN A 246 3.44 8.46 10.76
CA ASN A 246 3.82 7.18 10.20
C ASN A 246 4.78 7.42 9.01
N TYR A 247 6.07 7.26 9.27
CA TYR A 247 7.13 7.57 8.32
C TYR A 247 7.46 6.40 7.43
N TYR A 248 7.43 6.61 6.13
CA TYR A 248 7.77 5.64 5.09
C TYR A 248 9.23 5.78 4.69
N GLY A 249 9.93 4.66 4.68
CA GLY A 249 11.29 4.53 4.19
C GLY A 249 11.37 3.70 2.92
N VAL A 250 12.28 4.06 2.02
CA VAL A 250 12.67 3.25 0.87
C VAL A 250 14.09 2.72 1.07
N ILE A 251 14.31 1.44 0.74
CA ILE A 251 15.57 0.73 0.94
C ILE A 251 15.85 -0.16 -0.26
N ALA A 252 17.02 0.01 -0.92
CA ALA A 252 17.50 -0.98 -1.88
C ALA A 252 18.03 -2.19 -1.12
N VAL A 253 17.65 -3.38 -1.56
CA VAL A 253 18.19 -4.63 -1.03
C VAL A 253 19.66 -4.75 -1.45
N ASN A 254 20.50 -5.29 -0.58
CA ASN A 254 21.93 -5.40 -0.83
C ASN A 254 22.23 -6.51 -1.88
N PRO A 255 22.72 -6.16 -3.08
CA PRO A 255 22.96 -7.12 -4.17
C PRO A 255 24.10 -8.10 -3.87
N GLU A 256 24.96 -7.81 -2.87
CA GLU A 256 26.02 -8.75 -2.44
C GLU A 256 25.43 -9.99 -1.75
N LYS A 257 24.21 -9.91 -1.24
CA LYS A 257 23.52 -11.02 -0.57
C LYS A 257 22.88 -12.01 -1.56
N ASN A 258 22.46 -11.52 -2.73
CA ASN A 258 21.83 -12.36 -3.75
C ASN A 258 22.07 -11.76 -5.15
N SER A 259 22.66 -12.53 -6.03
CA SER A 259 22.97 -12.11 -7.43
C SER A 259 21.72 -11.89 -8.31
N LYS A 260 20.51 -12.25 -7.82
CA LYS A 260 19.26 -12.00 -8.53
C LYS A 260 18.72 -10.59 -8.34
N ILE A 261 19.23 -9.85 -7.36
CA ILE A 261 18.78 -8.49 -7.05
C ILE A 261 19.08 -7.57 -8.22
N ASN A 262 18.06 -6.89 -8.72
CA ASN A 262 18.18 -5.86 -9.74
C ASN A 262 18.62 -4.52 -9.10
N ALA A 263 19.91 -4.40 -8.87
CA ALA A 263 20.50 -3.23 -8.20
C ALA A 263 20.31 -1.93 -9.00
N GLU A 264 20.39 -1.99 -10.35
CA GLU A 264 20.17 -0.83 -11.22
C GLU A 264 18.71 -0.33 -11.09
N GLY A 265 17.75 -1.23 -11.25
CA GLY A 265 16.35 -0.88 -11.15
C GLY A 265 15.95 -0.38 -9.76
N ALA A 266 16.50 -0.98 -8.69
CA ALA A 266 16.29 -0.52 -7.32
C ALA A 266 16.85 0.90 -7.10
N GLN A 267 18.02 1.21 -7.63
CA GLN A 267 18.62 2.56 -7.53
C GLN A 267 17.82 3.58 -8.34
N ASP A 268 17.36 3.22 -9.56
CA ASP A 268 16.50 4.07 -10.38
C ASP A 268 15.17 4.36 -9.66
N PHE A 269 14.61 3.37 -8.96
CA PHE A 269 13.39 3.56 -8.15
C PHE A 269 13.63 4.54 -7.00
N ILE A 270 14.74 4.41 -6.27
CA ILE A 270 15.09 5.33 -5.18
C ILE A 270 15.27 6.75 -5.73
N ASN A 271 16.02 6.92 -6.81
CA ASN A 271 16.24 8.24 -7.41
C ASN A 271 14.93 8.89 -7.84
N TRP A 272 14.04 8.11 -8.45
CA TRP A 272 12.73 8.57 -8.89
C TRP A 272 11.82 8.95 -7.72
N ILE A 273 11.65 8.08 -6.72
CA ILE A 273 10.70 8.32 -5.62
C ILE A 273 11.12 9.51 -4.75
N LEU A 274 12.41 9.81 -4.69
CA LEU A 274 12.97 10.94 -3.98
C LEU A 274 13.05 12.23 -4.81
N SER A 275 12.78 12.17 -6.12
CA SER A 275 12.82 13.35 -7.00
C SER A 275 11.73 14.36 -6.64
N ASP A 276 11.98 15.64 -6.87
CA ASP A 276 11.04 16.73 -6.60
C ASP A 276 9.70 16.51 -7.33
N ASP A 277 9.74 16.00 -8.57
CA ASP A 277 8.54 15.69 -9.36
C ASP A 277 7.66 14.63 -8.66
N THR A 278 8.28 13.53 -8.25
CA THR A 278 7.53 12.43 -7.60
C THR A 278 7.07 12.84 -6.20
N GLN A 279 7.89 13.59 -5.46
CA GLN A 279 7.48 14.16 -4.19
C GLN A 279 6.26 15.09 -4.34
N LYS A 280 6.18 15.83 -5.45
CA LYS A 280 4.99 16.62 -5.77
C LYS A 280 3.78 15.71 -6.05
N LEU A 281 3.91 14.64 -6.82
CA LEU A 281 2.82 13.66 -7.04
C LEU A 281 2.31 13.09 -5.72
N ILE A 282 3.22 12.70 -4.82
CA ILE A 282 2.88 12.23 -3.48
C ILE A 282 2.09 13.29 -2.69
N GLY A 283 2.54 14.55 -2.74
CA GLY A 283 1.88 15.66 -2.04
C GLY A 283 0.51 16.05 -2.61
N ASP A 284 0.29 15.82 -3.89
CA ASP A 284 -0.99 16.10 -4.56
C ASP A 284 -2.00 14.96 -4.40
N PHE A 285 -1.54 13.75 -3.98
CA PHE A 285 -2.39 12.57 -3.88
C PHE A 285 -3.49 12.76 -2.83
N GLY A 286 -4.73 12.53 -3.23
CA GLY A 286 -5.94 12.68 -2.39
C GLY A 286 -6.55 14.08 -2.37
N VAL A 287 -5.81 15.14 -2.76
CA VAL A 287 -6.31 16.53 -2.69
C VAL A 287 -7.60 16.71 -3.50
N LYS A 288 -7.68 16.14 -4.69
CA LYS A 288 -8.86 16.24 -5.54
C LYS A 288 -10.08 15.54 -4.94
N GLU A 289 -9.87 14.40 -4.30
CA GLU A 289 -10.96 13.54 -3.80
C GLU A 289 -11.40 13.94 -2.40
N TYR A 290 -10.46 14.27 -1.52
CA TYR A 290 -10.72 14.51 -0.09
C TYR A 290 -10.55 15.96 0.33
N GLY A 291 -10.00 16.86 -0.53
CA GLY A 291 -9.70 18.24 -0.21
C GLY A 291 -8.41 18.42 0.60
N GLU A 292 -7.68 17.34 0.86
CA GLU A 292 -6.40 17.34 1.57
C GLU A 292 -5.50 16.21 1.06
N SER A 293 -4.19 16.39 1.16
CA SER A 293 -3.21 15.35 0.80
C SER A 293 -3.26 14.20 1.80
N LEU A 294 -3.18 12.96 1.30
CA LEU A 294 -3.12 11.76 2.13
C LEU A 294 -1.70 11.43 2.59
N PHE A 295 -0.69 11.95 1.91
CA PHE A 295 0.72 11.78 2.27
C PHE A 295 1.45 13.11 2.20
N THR A 296 2.32 13.34 3.16
CA THR A 296 3.21 14.51 3.17
C THR A 296 4.58 14.08 2.66
N PRO A 297 5.11 14.73 1.61
CA PRO A 297 6.47 14.52 1.10
C PRO A 297 7.52 14.72 2.19
N ASN A 298 8.55 13.86 2.25
CA ASN A 298 9.58 13.92 3.27
C ASN A 298 11.00 13.63 2.76
N ALA A 299 11.23 13.56 1.44
CA ALA A 299 12.56 13.30 0.89
C ALA A 299 13.59 14.38 1.27
N ALA A 300 13.16 15.61 1.58
CA ALA A 300 14.02 16.68 2.04
C ALA A 300 14.72 16.35 3.39
N ALA A 301 14.18 15.45 4.20
CA ALA A 301 14.80 15.00 5.45
C ALA A 301 16.10 14.20 5.25
N ASN A 302 16.41 13.78 4.01
CA ASN A 302 17.63 13.04 3.67
C ASN A 302 18.83 13.95 3.38
N LYS A 303 18.64 15.26 3.29
CA LYS A 303 19.65 16.29 3.06
C LYS A 303 20.24 16.76 4.37
#